data_8077d9088d91b884bb145168b37d6e00
#
_entry.id   8077d9088d91b884bb145168b37d6e00
#
_cell.length_a   1.000
_cell.length_b   1.000
_cell.length_c   1.000
_cell.angle_alpha   90.00
_cell.angle_beta   90.00
_cell.angle_gamma   90.00
#
_symmetry.space_group_name_H-M   'P 1'
#
loop_
_entity.id
_entity.type
_entity.pdbx_description
1 polymer ?
#
loop_
_entity_poly.entity_id
_entity_poly.type
_entity_poly.pdbx_seq_one_letter_code
_entity_poly.pdbx_strand_id
1 'polypeptide(L)' 'MQLTQFSDYAMRVVLYLGCRSDRLISVDEISRAFGISRHHLVRVVQSLTELGLVTAQRGRGGG' A
#
# COMPACT_ATOMS: atom_id res chain seq x y z
N MET A 1 -12.53 9.28 2.01
CA MET A 1 -11.34 9.19 2.87
C MET A 1 -10.80 10.57 3.11
N GLN A 2 -10.52 10.89 4.35
CA GLN A 2 -10.03 12.21 4.66
C GLN A 2 -8.56 12.32 4.34
N LEU A 3 -8.10 13.51 4.12
CA LEU A 3 -6.70 13.74 3.78
C LEU A 3 -5.75 13.24 4.87
N THR A 4 -6.07 13.48 6.14
CA THR A 4 -5.20 13.04 7.23
C THR A 4 -5.18 11.52 7.32
N GLN A 5 -6.31 10.87 7.06
CA GLN A 5 -6.37 9.43 7.07
C GLN A 5 -5.58 8.86 5.90
N PHE A 6 -5.68 9.51 4.75
CA PHE A 6 -4.90 9.08 3.59
C PHE A 6 -3.40 9.17 3.88
N SER A 7 -2.96 10.27 4.48
CA SER A 7 -1.54 10.45 4.79
C SER A 7 -1.04 9.40 5.76
N ASP A 8 -1.85 9.07 6.77
CA ASP A 8 -1.47 8.05 7.74
C ASP A 8 -1.32 6.69 7.07
N TYR A 9 -2.31 6.32 6.25
CA TYR A 9 -2.26 5.03 5.58
C TYR A 9 -1.11 4.98 4.58
N ALA A 10 -0.87 6.08 3.86
CA ALA A 10 0.20 6.12 2.89
C ALA A 10 1.56 5.92 3.55
N MET A 11 1.77 6.56 4.70
CA MET A 11 3.02 6.40 5.42
C MET A 11 3.21 4.96 5.88
N ARG A 12 2.16 4.34 6.39
CA ARG A 12 2.24 2.96 6.83
C ARG A 12 2.59 2.02 5.69
N VAL A 13 1.97 2.24 4.52
CA VAL A 13 2.24 1.42 3.35
C VAL A 13 3.68 1.57 2.90
N VAL A 14 4.17 2.81 2.81
CA VAL A 14 5.53 3.06 2.35
C VAL A 14 6.54 2.42 3.30
N LEU A 15 6.32 2.57 4.60
CA LEU A 15 7.23 1.99 5.58
C LEU A 15 7.21 0.47 5.53
N TYR A 16 6.02 -0.10 5.38
CA TYR A 16 5.90 -1.55 5.32
C TYR A 16 6.64 -2.10 4.11
N LEU A 17 6.45 -1.46 2.96
CA LEU A 17 7.10 -1.91 1.73
C LEU A 17 8.62 -1.68 1.80
N GLY A 18 9.03 -0.58 2.39
CA GLY A 18 10.45 -0.28 2.50
C GLY A 18 11.21 -1.27 3.36
N CYS A 19 10.56 -1.76 4.40
CA CYS A 19 11.20 -2.74 5.26
C CYS A 19 11.25 -4.13 4.65
N ARG A 20 10.46 -4.36 3.61
CA ARG A 20 10.37 -5.69 3.02
C ARG A 20 10.62 -5.64 1.53
N SER A 21 11.65 -4.91 1.15
CA SER A 21 11.90 -4.67 -0.28
C SER A 21 12.42 -5.89 -1.01
N ASP A 22 12.67 -6.98 -0.30
CA ASP A 22 13.21 -8.18 -0.91
C ASP A 22 12.13 -9.08 -1.52
N ARG A 23 10.88 -8.72 -1.45
CA ARG A 23 9.82 -9.54 -2.02
C ARG A 23 8.62 -8.69 -2.37
N LEU A 24 7.75 -9.25 -3.17
CA LEU A 24 6.50 -8.57 -3.52
C LEU A 24 5.52 -8.66 -2.37
N ILE A 25 4.81 -7.59 -2.12
CA ILE A 25 3.87 -7.51 -1.03
C ILE A 25 2.48 -7.27 -1.63
N SER A 26 1.52 -8.06 -1.22
CA SER A 26 0.16 -7.87 -1.70
C SER A 26 -0.60 -6.89 -0.81
N VAL A 27 -1.63 -6.29 -1.36
CA VAL A 27 -2.50 -5.42 -0.58
C VAL A 27 -3.16 -6.20 0.55
N ASP A 28 -3.48 -7.47 0.30
CA ASP A 28 -4.09 -8.29 1.34
C ASP A 28 -3.16 -8.46 2.54
N GLU A 29 -1.89 -8.60 2.29
CA GLU A 29 -0.93 -8.72 3.38
C GLU A 29 -0.91 -7.47 4.24
N ILE A 30 -0.90 -6.30 3.61
CA ILE A 30 -0.87 -5.04 4.32
C ILE A 30 -2.17 -4.84 5.09
N SER A 31 -3.28 -5.21 4.44
CA SER A 31 -4.59 -5.10 5.07
C SER A 31 -4.62 -5.88 6.38
N ARG A 32 -4.11 -7.10 6.36
CA ARG A 32 -4.11 -7.92 7.56
C ARG A 32 -3.13 -7.40 8.60
N ALA A 33 -2.01 -6.90 8.16
CA ALA A 33 -0.98 -6.43 9.09
C ALA A 33 -1.44 -5.23 9.90
N PHE A 34 -2.18 -4.32 9.27
CA PHE A 34 -2.60 -3.11 9.95
C PHE A 34 -4.08 -3.07 10.31
N GLY A 35 -4.84 -4.02 9.90
CA GLY A 35 -6.28 -4.00 10.16
C GLY A 35 -7.00 -2.92 9.37
N ILE A 36 -6.50 -2.59 8.21
CA ILE A 36 -7.10 -1.57 7.36
C ILE A 36 -7.84 -2.25 6.22
N SER A 37 -9.00 -1.72 5.86
CA SER A 37 -9.78 -2.28 4.79
C SER A 37 -8.98 -2.37 3.48
N ARG A 38 -9.09 -3.49 2.79
CA ARG A 38 -8.42 -3.67 1.52
C ARG A 38 -8.85 -2.59 0.53
N HIS A 39 -10.12 -2.22 0.56
CA HIS A 39 -10.65 -1.20 -0.34
C HIS A 39 -9.91 0.12 -0.16
N HIS A 40 -9.69 0.53 1.08
CA HIS A 40 -8.96 1.78 1.32
C HIS A 40 -7.51 1.65 0.88
N LEU A 41 -6.90 0.51 1.13
CA LEU A 41 -5.50 0.32 0.76
C LEU A 41 -5.28 0.32 -0.74
N VAL A 42 -6.22 -0.24 -1.50
CA VAL A 42 -6.10 -0.22 -2.95
C VAL A 42 -6.03 1.22 -3.44
N ARG A 43 -6.87 2.09 -2.89
CA ARG A 43 -6.89 3.49 -3.31
C ARG A 43 -5.59 4.19 -2.91
N VAL A 44 -5.08 3.89 -1.73
CA VAL A 44 -3.83 4.48 -1.26
C VAL A 44 -2.67 4.04 -2.16
N VAL A 45 -2.60 2.75 -2.44
CA VAL A 45 -1.51 2.22 -3.26
C VAL A 45 -1.57 2.78 -4.67
N GLN A 46 -2.78 2.93 -5.22
CA GLN A 46 -2.91 3.52 -6.55
C GLN A 46 -2.36 4.94 -6.57
N SER A 47 -2.69 5.74 -5.55
CA SER A 47 -2.18 7.10 -5.48
C SER A 47 -0.67 7.14 -5.34
N LEU A 48 -0.12 6.27 -4.51
CA LEU A 48 1.32 6.22 -4.32
C LEU A 48 2.04 5.80 -5.59
N THR A 49 1.44 4.90 -6.35
CA THR A 49 2.01 4.46 -7.61
C THR A 49 2.02 5.61 -8.61
N GLU A 50 0.94 6.37 -8.66
CA GLU A 50 0.86 7.51 -9.57
C GLU A 50 1.88 8.57 -9.23
N LEU A 51 2.22 8.70 -7.96
CA LEU A 51 3.22 9.66 -7.53
C LEU A 51 4.64 9.13 -7.70
N GLY A 52 4.78 7.87 -8.08
CA GLY A 52 6.09 7.28 -8.26
C GLY A 52 6.77 6.85 -6.97
N LEU A 53 6.02 6.82 -5.87
CA LEU A 53 6.59 6.46 -4.59
C LEU A 53 6.65 4.95 -4.36
N VAL A 54 5.83 4.18 -5.06
CA VAL A 54 5.90 2.72 -5.00
C VAL A 54 5.76 2.17 -6.39
N THR A 55 6.24 0.96 -6.59
CA THR A 55 6.17 0.29 -7.88
C THR A 55 5.04 -0.71 -7.87
N ALA A 56 4.17 -0.63 -8.82
CA ALA A 56 3.07 -1.56 -8.90
C ALA A 56 3.50 -2.79 -9.61
N GLN A 57 4.20 -3.63 -8.95
CA GLN A 57 4.62 -4.73 -9.51
C GLN A 57 3.76 -5.76 -9.53
N ARG A 58 3.11 -5.86 -9.25
CA ARG A 58 2.39 -6.82 -9.11
C ARG A 58 1.88 -7.30 -9.80
N GLY A 59 1.76 -7.31 -10.14
CA GLY A 59 1.34 -7.83 -10.82
C GLY A 59 0.66 -8.81 -10.51
N ARG A 60 0.73 -9.61 -10.46
CA ARG A 60 0.21 -10.52 -10.21
C ARG A 60 -0.18 -10.51 -9.22
N GLY A 61 -0.69 -10.93 -9.07
CA GLY A 61 -1.24 -11.19 -8.06
C GLY A 61 -1.23 -10.15 -7.28
N GLY A 62 -0.41 -9.57 -7.27
CA GLY A 62 -0.32 -8.71 -6.35
C GLY A 62 -1.25 -7.79 -6.40
N GLY A 63 -1.66 -7.72 -7.15
CA GLY A 63 -2.56 -6.84 -7.26
C GLY A 63 -3.13 -6.43 -6.38
#